data_5d160facc2987916dad5ab6321318083
#
_entry.id   5d160facc2987916dad5ab6321318083
#
_cell.length_a   1.000
_cell.length_b   1.000
_cell.length_c   1.000
_cell.angle_alpha   90.00
_cell.angle_beta   90.00
_cell.angle_gamma   90.00
#
_symmetry.space_group_name_H-M   'P 1'
#
loop_
_entity.id
_entity.type
_entity.pdbx_description
1 polymer ?
#
loop_
_entity_poly.entity_id
_entity_poly.type
_entity_poly.pdbx_seq_one_letter_code
_entity_poly.pdbx_strand_id
1 'polypeptide(L)'
;MSSKAPGEPSAAIRQRVIAARMLQERRFKDEPGIHCNAQMTPSLLHKYAEPNAAGLEKLKDAMERMNMSARAYDRILKVARTIADLEGTADVLDHHIMEAIAYRNLDRPSYLGTM
;
A
#
# COMPACT_ATOMS: atom_id res chain seq x y z
N MET A 1 -23.50 4.32 13.75
CA MET A 1 -23.03 4.53 13.53
C MET A 1 -22.51 4.52 12.69
N SER A 2 -22.41 4.90 12.36
CA SER A 2 -21.90 4.75 11.38
C SER A 2 -20.79 5.42 11.24
N SER A 3 -19.88 4.99 11.55
CA SER A 3 -18.66 5.58 11.41
C SER A 3 -18.20 5.59 10.02
N LYS A 4 -18.92 5.11 9.07
CA LYS A 4 -18.42 5.13 7.79
C LYS A 4 -18.57 6.42 7.15
N ALA A 5 -17.78 6.71 6.19
CA ALA A 5 -17.87 7.93 5.45
C ALA A 5 -19.24 8.06 4.85
N PRO A 6 -19.80 9.26 4.86
CA PRO A 6 -21.10 9.46 4.28
C PRO A 6 -21.14 9.04 2.83
N GLY A 7 -22.13 8.31 2.47
CA GLY A 7 -22.30 7.90 1.11
C GLY A 7 -21.50 6.69 0.69
N GLU A 8 -20.78 6.08 1.61
CA GLU A 8 -20.00 4.93 1.26
C GLU A 8 -20.49 3.70 2.00
N PRO A 9 -21.31 2.87 1.40
CA PRO A 9 -21.86 1.69 2.07
C PRO A 9 -20.79 0.64 2.34
N SER A 10 -21.02 -0.15 3.37
CA SER A 10 -20.12 -1.23 3.74
C SER A 10 -19.90 -2.20 2.60
N ALA A 11 -20.93 -2.43 1.79
CA ALA A 11 -20.81 -3.34 0.67
C ALA A 11 -19.78 -2.86 -0.34
N ALA A 12 -19.73 -1.56 -0.59
CA ALA A 12 -18.76 -1.00 -1.53
C ALA A 12 -17.34 -1.13 -1.00
N ILE A 13 -17.16 -0.90 0.31
CA ILE A 13 -15.86 -1.04 0.93
C ILE A 13 -15.40 -2.50 0.86
N ARG A 14 -16.33 -3.41 1.15
CA ARG A 14 -16.00 -4.84 1.10
C ARG A 14 -15.60 -5.27 -0.29
N GLN A 15 -16.28 -4.76 -1.31
CA GLN A 15 -15.96 -5.10 -2.68
C GLN A 15 -14.56 -4.63 -3.07
N ARG A 16 -14.16 -3.45 -2.59
CA ARG A 16 -12.81 -2.97 -2.86
C ARG A 16 -11.75 -3.83 -2.19
N VAL A 17 -12.02 -4.29 -0.99
CA VAL A 17 -11.10 -5.17 -0.28
C VAL A 17 -10.99 -6.51 -0.99
N ILE A 18 -12.11 -7.07 -1.42
CA ILE A 18 -12.11 -8.34 -2.14
C ILE A 18 -11.36 -8.19 -3.45
N ALA A 19 -11.59 -7.11 -4.18
CA ALA A 19 -10.92 -6.87 -5.45
C ALA A 19 -9.41 -6.74 -5.25
N ALA A 20 -9.01 -6.03 -4.19
CA ALA A 20 -7.59 -5.87 -3.89
C ALA A 20 -6.94 -7.21 -3.57
N ARG A 21 -7.64 -8.07 -2.82
CA ARG A 21 -7.10 -9.41 -2.51
C ARG A 21 -6.95 -10.24 -3.76
N MET A 22 -7.91 -10.16 -4.67
CA MET A 22 -7.83 -10.91 -5.91
C MET A 22 -6.67 -10.43 -6.77
N LEU A 23 -6.41 -9.13 -6.77
CA LEU A 23 -5.25 -8.60 -7.47
C LEU A 23 -3.96 -9.15 -6.90
N GLN A 24 -3.89 -9.24 -5.57
CA GLN A 24 -2.69 -9.77 -4.93
C GLN A 24 -2.50 -11.25 -5.19
N GLU A 25 -3.58 -12.01 -5.16
CA GLU A 25 -3.50 -13.43 -5.49
C GLU A 25 -2.97 -13.65 -6.89
N ARG A 26 -3.46 -12.86 -7.82
CA ARG A 26 -3.02 -12.97 -9.20
C ARG A 26 -1.58 -12.52 -9.36
N ARG A 27 -1.21 -11.46 -8.65
CA ARG A 27 0.14 -10.91 -8.71
C ARG A 27 1.18 -11.92 -8.25
N PHE A 28 0.86 -12.63 -7.18
CA PHE A 28 1.82 -13.52 -6.54
C PHE A 28 1.63 -14.99 -6.86
N LYS A 29 0.81 -15.28 -7.86
CA LYS A 29 0.53 -16.69 -8.14
C LYS A 29 1.78 -17.47 -8.49
N ASP A 30 2.79 -16.84 -9.06
CA ASP A 30 4.04 -17.50 -9.40
C ASP A 30 5.14 -17.27 -8.37
N GLU A 31 4.80 -16.69 -7.22
CA GLU A 31 5.77 -16.39 -6.19
C GLU A 31 5.53 -17.30 -4.99
N PRO A 32 6.29 -18.39 -4.86
CA PRO A 32 6.04 -19.36 -3.78
C PRO A 32 6.15 -18.71 -2.40
N GLY A 33 5.18 -19.00 -1.56
CA GLY A 33 5.20 -18.50 -0.19
C GLY A 33 4.72 -17.06 -0.03
N ILE A 34 4.38 -16.39 -1.14
CA ILE A 34 3.93 -15.00 -1.07
C ILE A 34 2.44 -14.96 -1.39
N HIS A 35 1.65 -14.44 -0.47
CA HIS A 35 0.20 -14.40 -0.63
C HIS A 35 -0.38 -13.00 -0.57
N CYS A 36 0.38 -12.04 -0.08
CA CYS A 36 -0.11 -10.65 0.02
C CYS A 36 1.06 -9.69 -0.01
N ASN A 37 0.73 -8.41 -0.15
CA ASN A 37 1.77 -7.38 -0.27
C ASN A 37 2.69 -7.32 0.94
N ALA A 38 2.16 -7.61 2.12
CA ALA A 38 2.96 -7.52 3.34
C ALA A 38 4.12 -8.52 3.35
N GLN A 39 4.02 -9.56 2.55
CA GLN A 39 5.05 -10.59 2.49
C GLN A 39 6.11 -10.35 1.43
N MET A 40 5.99 -9.27 0.68
CA MET A 40 6.96 -9.00 -0.38
C MET A 40 8.38 -8.81 0.17
N THR A 41 9.33 -9.42 -0.51
CA THR A 41 10.74 -9.19 -0.23
C THR A 41 11.17 -7.89 -0.90
N PRO A 42 12.35 -7.34 -0.60
CA PRO A 42 12.83 -6.15 -1.30
C PRO A 42 12.85 -6.31 -2.82
N SER A 43 13.21 -7.47 -3.32
CA SER A 43 13.18 -7.75 -4.76
C SER A 43 11.79 -7.61 -5.33
N LEU A 44 10.81 -8.17 -4.64
CA LEU A 44 9.43 -8.11 -5.09
C LEU A 44 8.86 -6.71 -4.99
N LEU A 45 9.29 -5.95 -3.99
CA LEU A 45 8.89 -4.56 -3.87
C LEU A 45 9.36 -3.77 -5.08
N HIS A 46 10.57 -4.02 -5.50
CA HIS A 46 11.12 -3.34 -6.67
C HIS A 46 10.35 -3.72 -7.94
N LYS A 47 9.88 -4.95 -7.99
CA LYS A 47 9.16 -5.45 -9.16
C LYS A 47 7.70 -4.98 -9.21
N TYR A 48 7.02 -4.99 -8.07
CA TYR A 48 5.57 -4.75 -8.04
C TYR A 48 5.12 -3.46 -7.38
N ALA A 49 5.97 -2.83 -6.62
CA ALA A 49 5.59 -1.65 -5.85
C ALA A 49 6.48 -0.43 -6.14
N GLU A 50 7.16 -0.43 -7.26
CA GLU A 50 8.01 0.68 -7.63
C GLU A 50 7.14 1.90 -7.93
N PRO A 51 7.33 3.02 -7.23
CA PRO A 51 6.51 4.20 -7.49
C PRO A 51 6.87 4.85 -8.82
N ASN A 52 5.97 5.68 -9.33
CA ASN A 52 6.31 6.47 -10.50
C ASN A 52 7.36 7.53 -10.07
N ALA A 53 7.86 8.31 -11.03
CA ALA A 53 8.93 9.26 -10.73
C ALA A 53 8.54 10.25 -9.64
N ALA A 54 7.33 10.76 -9.69
CA ALA A 54 6.86 11.72 -8.68
C ALA A 54 6.77 11.07 -7.31
N GLY A 55 6.27 9.83 -7.24
CA GLY A 55 6.17 9.10 -5.98
C GLY A 55 7.52 8.79 -5.40
N LEU A 56 8.48 8.43 -6.25
CA LEU A 56 9.81 8.12 -5.78
C LEU A 56 10.49 9.36 -5.20
N GLU A 57 10.28 10.52 -5.81
CA GLU A 57 10.81 11.77 -5.30
C GLU A 57 10.23 12.10 -3.94
N LYS A 58 8.91 11.95 -3.80
CA LYS A 58 8.25 12.20 -2.52
C LYS A 58 8.79 11.28 -1.44
N LEU A 59 9.00 10.03 -1.78
CA LEU A 59 9.50 9.06 -0.82
C LEU A 59 10.93 9.38 -0.39
N LYS A 60 11.79 9.72 -1.33
CA LYS A 60 13.15 10.09 -1.01
C LYS A 60 13.21 11.32 -0.13
N ASP A 61 12.38 12.30 -0.44
CA ASP A 61 12.32 13.52 0.33
C ASP A 61 11.87 13.25 1.77
N ALA A 62 10.86 12.41 1.92
CA ALA A 62 10.36 12.05 3.24
C ALA A 62 11.41 11.27 4.02
N MET A 63 12.15 10.39 3.37
CA MET A 63 13.20 9.63 4.03
C MET A 63 14.28 10.54 4.60
N GLU A 64 14.65 11.56 3.84
CA GLU A 64 15.65 12.52 4.31
C GLU A 64 15.13 13.36 5.44
N ARG A 65 13.93 13.90 5.27
CA ARG A 65 13.38 14.79 6.28
C ARG A 65 13.05 14.10 7.58
N MET A 66 12.58 12.87 7.48
CA MET A 66 12.16 12.14 8.67
C MET A 66 13.20 11.16 9.17
N ASN A 67 14.35 11.13 8.51
CA ASN A 67 15.45 10.27 8.92
C ASN A 67 14.97 8.81 9.06
N MET A 68 14.31 8.31 8.04
CA MET A 68 13.75 6.97 8.08
C MET A 68 14.74 5.91 7.68
N SER A 69 14.58 4.70 8.25
CA SER A 69 15.43 3.58 7.96
C SER A 69 15.00 2.87 6.67
N ALA A 70 15.84 1.96 6.21
CA ALA A 70 15.50 1.14 5.04
C ALA A 70 14.25 0.30 5.30
N ARG A 71 14.06 -0.15 6.54
CA ARG A 71 12.88 -0.91 6.89
C ARG A 71 11.61 -0.06 6.74
N ALA A 72 11.70 1.20 7.13
CA ALA A 72 10.57 2.11 6.97
C ALA A 72 10.26 2.33 5.50
N TYR A 73 11.29 2.42 4.67
CA TYR A 73 11.12 2.56 3.22
C TYR A 73 10.30 1.38 2.68
N ASP A 74 10.71 0.15 3.03
CA ASP A 74 10.00 -1.05 2.56
C ASP A 74 8.56 -1.08 3.04
N ARG A 75 8.32 -0.68 4.29
CA ARG A 75 6.97 -0.64 4.84
C ARG A 75 6.08 0.33 4.09
N ILE A 76 6.62 1.50 3.78
CA ILE A 76 5.85 2.50 3.06
C ILE A 76 5.47 1.97 1.68
N LEU A 77 6.38 1.29 1.00
CA LEU A 77 6.08 0.73 -0.30
C LEU A 77 4.99 -0.34 -0.23
N LYS A 78 5.02 -1.19 0.78
CA LYS A 78 3.99 -2.21 0.96
C LYS A 78 2.63 -1.58 1.19
N VAL A 79 2.57 -0.57 2.03
CA VAL A 79 1.31 0.12 2.31
C VAL A 79 0.82 0.86 1.07
N ALA A 80 1.71 1.53 0.37
CA ALA A 80 1.33 2.26 -0.84
C ALA A 80 0.78 1.32 -1.91
N ARG A 81 1.41 0.14 -2.07
CA ARG A 81 0.91 -0.84 -3.03
C ARG A 81 -0.49 -1.30 -2.66
N THR A 82 -0.74 -1.49 -1.36
CA THR A 82 -2.05 -1.92 -0.88
C THR A 82 -3.09 -0.82 -1.10
N ILE A 83 -2.73 0.44 -0.86
CA ILE A 83 -3.64 1.55 -1.11
C ILE A 83 -4.00 1.60 -2.60
N ALA A 84 -3.00 1.45 -3.46
CA ALA A 84 -3.25 1.46 -4.91
C ALA A 84 -4.15 0.30 -5.31
N ASP A 85 -3.96 -0.86 -4.71
CA ASP A 85 -4.82 -2.02 -4.99
C ASP A 85 -6.26 -1.73 -4.59
N LEU A 86 -6.45 -1.08 -3.45
CA LEU A 86 -7.80 -0.75 -2.99
C LEU A 86 -8.47 0.26 -3.91
N GLU A 87 -7.69 1.11 -4.54
CA GLU A 87 -8.22 2.05 -5.52
C GLU A 87 -8.40 1.44 -6.90
N GLY A 88 -7.83 0.25 -7.09
CA GLY A 88 -7.88 -0.39 -8.40
C GLY A 88 -6.89 0.21 -9.38
N THR A 89 -5.83 0.83 -8.89
CA THR A 89 -4.82 1.48 -9.72
C THR A 89 -3.66 0.54 -9.97
N ALA A 90 -3.24 0.43 -11.21
CA ALA A 90 -2.15 -0.48 -11.57
C ALA A 90 -0.81 0.00 -11.03
N ASP A 91 -0.60 1.30 -11.00
CA ASP A 91 0.68 1.88 -10.59
C ASP A 91 0.63 2.50 -9.21
N VAL A 92 1.78 2.53 -8.55
CA VAL A 92 1.90 3.24 -7.26
C VAL A 92 2.25 4.68 -7.61
N LEU A 93 1.33 5.58 -7.31
CA LEU A 93 1.47 6.99 -7.65
C LEU A 93 1.90 7.80 -6.43
N ASP A 94 2.20 9.07 -6.67
CA ASP A 94 2.70 9.93 -5.59
C ASP A 94 1.69 10.08 -4.45
N HIS A 95 0.40 10.17 -4.77
CA HIS A 95 -0.58 10.29 -3.70
C HIS A 95 -0.67 9.02 -2.84
N HIS A 96 -0.39 7.86 -3.41
CA HIS A 96 -0.34 6.63 -2.63
C HIS A 96 0.82 6.66 -1.64
N ILE A 97 1.95 7.18 -2.09
CA ILE A 97 3.12 7.32 -1.23
C ILE A 97 2.83 8.30 -0.09
N MET A 98 2.18 9.42 -0.41
CA MET A 98 1.85 10.40 0.62
C MET A 98 0.90 9.83 1.66
N GLU A 99 -0.09 9.05 1.22
CA GLU A 99 -1.01 8.41 2.14
C GLU A 99 -0.29 7.39 3.02
N ALA A 100 0.60 6.62 2.42
CA ALA A 100 1.34 5.62 3.17
C ALA A 100 2.21 6.26 4.25
N ILE A 101 2.82 7.39 3.94
CA ILE A 101 3.62 8.12 4.91
C ILE A 101 2.73 8.64 6.04
N ALA A 102 1.53 9.12 5.71
CA ALA A 102 0.61 9.61 6.73
C ALA A 102 0.18 8.50 7.68
N TYR A 103 -0.07 7.31 7.16
CA TYR A 103 -0.44 6.18 8.00
C TYR A 103 0.69 5.81 8.95
N ARG A 104 1.93 5.89 8.47
CA ARG A 104 3.06 5.61 9.31
C ARG A 104 3.12 6.60 10.48
N ASN A 105 2.84 7.85 10.20
CA ASN A 105 2.86 8.87 11.26
C ASN A 105 1.76 8.68 12.28
N LEU A 106 0.63 8.14 11.85
CA LEU A 106 -0.47 7.89 12.75
C LEU A 106 -0.26 6.63 13.56
N ASP A 107 0.68 5.82 13.11
CA ASP A 107 1.00 4.62 13.84
C ASP A 107 -0.14 3.69 14.04
N ARG A 108 -1.16 3.65 13.11
CA ARG A 108 -2.13 2.78 13.34
C ARG A 108 -2.92 2.45 12.28
N PRO A 109 -2.58 1.85 11.31
CA PRO A 109 -3.37 1.50 10.19
C PRO A 109 -4.05 0.19 10.43
N SER A 110 -5.02 0.19 11.28
CA SER A 110 -5.59 -1.05 11.70
C SER A 110 -6.10 -1.92 10.57
N TYR A 111 -6.79 -1.38 9.59
CA TYR A 111 -7.28 -2.24 8.53
C TYR A 111 -6.19 -2.60 7.51
N LEU A 112 -5.19 -1.75 7.37
CA LEU A 112 -4.07 -2.07 6.49
C LEU A 112 -3.16 -3.10 7.15
N GLY A 113 -3.10 -3.10 8.44
CA GLY A 113 -2.27 -4.03 9.17
C GLY A 113 -2.77 -5.47 9.09
N THR A 114 -4.04 -5.66 8.75
CA THR A 114 -4.59 -6.99 8.65
C THR A 114 -4.64 -7.49 7.22
N MET A 115 -4.20 -6.70 6.30
CA MET A 115 -4.17 -7.10 4.92
C MET A 115 -2.82 -7.67 4.57
#